data_7616394294c1c665480eb67de1f75278
#
_entry.id   7616394294c1c665480eb67de1f75278
#
_cell.length_a   1.000
_cell.length_b   1.000
_cell.length_c   1.000
_cell.angle_alpha   90.00
_cell.angle_beta   90.00
_cell.angle_gamma   90.00
#
_symmetry.space_group_name_H-M   'P 1'
#
loop_
_entity.id
_entity.type
_entity.pdbx_description
1 polymer ?
#
loop_
_entity_poly.entity_id
_entity_poly.type
_entity_poly.pdbx_seq_one_letter_code
_entity_poly.pdbx_strand_id
1 'polypeptide(L)'
;MDSRRDFLKKTAPALAFPLVSSNSQVFSIFKKFPSNRLNIGVIGTGDRGQGLMRLIKNIDGIELVAFCDILPFRIKQASAIAPKAKKYKSHLKLLSHKNLDAVIISTPLNTHCSIASDAVDASMNIYCEKTMVKGDNETIELLKKVKNNYNKIFQTGHQYHSSRLYSYLVEMIQAGEIGKVSSIQAQWNRNGNWRRPVANSKYERQINWRMYREYSYGLTAELSSHQIDFSNWLLKSNPNKVAGFGGIDFWKDGRETYDNIHLVYSYPNGVKASFTCLTSNAKDDYQIKVMGENATILIDHQNAWKYPEGKYNKIISDVDGVSGATASWEEGKGNKINYDHKDPTIQALEDFRSSIINNTTPLSNVNTGAAVSFAVQMGIDAMDKEQVISWNTKYNI
;
A
#
# COMPACT_ATOMS: atom_id res chain seq x y z
N MET A 1 -52.90 -15.69 12.65
CA MET A 1 -51.47 -15.44 13.00
C MET A 1 -50.76 -16.79 13.01
N ASP A 2 -50.37 -17.23 11.84
CA ASP A 2 -49.70 -18.54 11.70
C ASP A 2 -48.20 -18.32 11.58
N SER A 3 -47.49 -19.06 12.41
CA SER A 3 -46.05 -18.94 12.68
C SER A 3 -45.22 -19.44 11.48
N ARG A 4 -44.13 -18.76 11.20
CA ARG A 4 -43.10 -19.10 10.20
C ARG A 4 -42.54 -20.54 10.28
N ARG A 5 -42.99 -21.35 11.25
CA ARG A 5 -42.57 -22.73 11.45
C ARG A 5 -43.37 -23.77 10.65
N ASP A 6 -44.55 -23.43 10.17
CA ASP A 6 -45.43 -24.36 9.47
C ASP A 6 -45.26 -24.34 7.94
N PHE A 7 -44.57 -23.37 7.40
CA PHE A 7 -44.29 -23.28 5.95
C PHE A 7 -43.19 -24.25 5.49
N LEU A 8 -42.32 -24.70 6.39
CA LEU A 8 -41.16 -25.54 6.04
C LEU A 8 -41.41 -27.05 6.06
N LYS A 9 -42.64 -27.48 6.33
CA LYS A 9 -43.00 -28.92 6.46
C LYS A 9 -43.73 -29.50 5.24
N LYS A 10 -44.02 -28.77 4.20
CA LYS A 10 -44.89 -29.21 3.09
C LYS A 10 -44.29 -29.30 1.69
N THR A 11 -42.99 -29.28 1.49
CA THR A 11 -42.40 -29.50 0.15
C THR A 11 -41.14 -30.35 0.23
N ALA A 12 -41.30 -31.64 0.24
CA ALA A 12 -40.25 -32.56 -0.16
C ALA A 12 -40.85 -33.65 -1.08
N PRO A 13 -40.52 -33.71 -2.36
CA PRO A 13 -40.54 -34.94 -3.13
C PRO A 13 -39.14 -35.54 -3.17
N ALA A 14 -39.07 -36.80 -2.75
CA ALA A 14 -37.93 -37.68 -2.90
C ALA A 14 -37.63 -37.91 -4.39
N LEU A 15 -36.42 -37.61 -4.83
CA LEU A 15 -35.84 -38.10 -6.08
C LEU A 15 -34.60 -38.93 -5.72
N ALA A 16 -34.77 -40.26 -5.82
CA ALA A 16 -33.68 -41.21 -5.80
C ALA A 16 -32.86 -41.11 -7.11
N PHE A 17 -31.57 -40.87 -7.02
CA PHE A 17 -30.63 -41.06 -8.10
C PHE A 17 -29.70 -42.24 -7.82
N PRO A 18 -29.39 -43.07 -8.85
CA PRO A 18 -28.58 -44.25 -8.66
C PRO A 18 -27.10 -43.93 -8.42
N LEU A 19 -26.50 -44.65 -7.51
CA LEU A 19 -25.05 -44.72 -7.29
C LEU A 19 -24.36 -45.28 -8.54
N VAL A 20 -23.67 -44.40 -9.28
CA VAL A 20 -22.62 -44.83 -10.21
C VAL A 20 -21.28 -44.64 -9.50
N SER A 21 -20.70 -45.75 -9.12
CA SER A 21 -19.33 -45.84 -8.62
C SER A 21 -18.37 -45.58 -9.79
N SER A 22 -17.77 -44.41 -9.88
CA SER A 22 -16.57 -44.18 -10.63
C SER A 22 -15.44 -43.78 -9.70
N ASN A 23 -14.52 -44.71 -9.48
CA ASN A 23 -13.22 -44.47 -8.89
C ASN A 23 -12.43 -43.51 -9.77
N SER A 24 -12.48 -42.25 -9.45
CA SER A 24 -11.45 -41.27 -9.88
C SER A 24 -10.88 -40.67 -8.60
N GLN A 25 -9.76 -41.23 -8.16
CA GLN A 25 -8.89 -40.59 -7.15
C GLN A 25 -8.33 -39.32 -7.78
N VAL A 26 -9.08 -38.23 -7.62
CA VAL A 26 -8.48 -36.90 -7.73
C VAL A 26 -7.65 -36.73 -6.47
N PHE A 27 -6.36 -37.04 -6.57
CA PHE A 27 -5.38 -36.60 -5.60
C PHE A 27 -5.33 -35.06 -5.64
N SER A 28 -6.21 -34.40 -4.90
CA SER A 28 -5.98 -33.03 -4.48
C SER A 28 -4.76 -33.09 -3.54
N ILE A 29 -3.61 -32.73 -4.07
CA ILE A 29 -2.39 -32.49 -3.30
C ILE A 29 -2.62 -31.17 -2.54
N PHE A 30 -3.52 -31.19 -1.56
CA PHE A 30 -3.50 -30.22 -0.47
C PHE A 30 -2.25 -30.57 0.33
N LYS A 31 -1.16 -29.84 0.11
CA LYS A 31 -0.08 -29.76 1.10
C LYS A 31 -0.75 -29.19 2.36
N LYS A 32 -1.22 -30.07 3.22
CA LYS A 32 -1.62 -29.74 4.59
C LYS A 32 -0.37 -29.14 5.21
N PHE A 33 -0.37 -27.84 5.50
CA PHE A 33 0.69 -27.27 6.34
C PHE A 33 0.63 -28.02 7.67
N PRO A 34 1.68 -28.79 8.07
CA PRO A 34 1.62 -29.65 9.26
C PRO A 34 1.55 -28.87 10.57
N SER A 35 1.69 -27.57 10.50
CA SER A 35 1.44 -26.63 11.59
C SER A 35 0.84 -25.36 10.98
N ASN A 36 -0.07 -24.69 11.70
CA ASN A 36 -0.60 -23.35 11.37
C ASN A 36 0.49 -22.26 11.36
N ARG A 37 1.76 -22.62 11.20
CA ARG A 37 2.94 -21.80 11.31
C ARG A 37 3.55 -21.56 9.94
N LEU A 38 3.78 -20.30 9.61
CA LEU A 38 4.37 -19.82 8.37
C LEU A 38 5.83 -19.44 8.60
N ASN A 39 6.75 -20.07 7.90
CA ASN A 39 8.18 -19.80 7.94
C ASN A 39 8.55 -18.71 6.94
N ILE A 40 8.99 -17.54 7.43
CA ILE A 40 9.27 -16.36 6.61
C ILE A 40 10.77 -16.07 6.54
N GLY A 41 11.23 -15.67 5.34
CA GLY A 41 12.53 -15.06 5.10
C GLY A 41 12.38 -13.53 4.89
N VAL A 42 13.30 -12.73 5.42
CA VAL A 42 13.35 -11.28 5.16
C VAL A 42 14.54 -10.95 4.26
N ILE A 43 14.27 -10.34 3.11
CA ILE A 43 15.27 -9.88 2.14
C ILE A 43 15.40 -8.36 2.26
N GLY A 44 16.59 -7.89 2.65
CA GLY A 44 16.85 -6.50 3.02
C GLY A 44 16.56 -6.24 4.49
N THR A 45 17.61 -6.05 5.28
CA THR A 45 17.54 -5.81 6.73
C THR A 45 17.95 -4.39 7.11
N GLY A 46 17.53 -3.44 6.25
CA GLY A 46 17.57 -2.01 6.55
C GLY A 46 16.59 -1.64 7.68
N ASP A 47 16.35 -0.34 7.87
CA ASP A 47 15.49 0.12 8.98
C ASP A 47 14.08 -0.48 8.91
N ARG A 48 13.48 -0.54 7.69
CA ARG A 48 12.15 -1.14 7.48
C ARG A 48 12.18 -2.66 7.72
N GLY A 49 13.15 -3.37 7.13
CA GLY A 49 13.27 -4.82 7.32
C GLY A 49 13.47 -5.21 8.78
N GLN A 50 14.33 -4.48 9.52
CA GLN A 50 14.49 -4.71 10.97
C GLN A 50 13.20 -4.40 11.75
N GLY A 51 12.44 -3.37 11.34
CA GLY A 51 11.12 -3.08 11.92
C GLY A 51 10.17 -4.26 11.73
N LEU A 52 10.05 -4.77 10.51
CA LEU A 52 9.23 -5.96 10.18
C LEU A 52 9.67 -7.20 10.96
N MET A 53 11.00 -7.45 11.05
CA MET A 53 11.54 -8.57 11.85
C MET A 53 11.14 -8.50 13.32
N ARG A 54 11.08 -7.29 13.92
CA ARG A 54 10.63 -7.12 15.31
C ARG A 54 9.13 -7.42 15.47
N LEU A 55 8.31 -6.95 14.51
CA LEU A 55 6.86 -7.17 14.54
C LEU A 55 6.50 -8.64 14.35
N ILE A 56 7.15 -9.33 13.41
CA ILE A 56 6.93 -10.76 13.12
C ILE A 56 7.07 -11.62 14.39
N LYS A 57 8.01 -11.30 15.27
CA LYS A 57 8.23 -12.05 16.52
C LYS A 57 7.04 -12.05 17.46
N ASN A 58 6.14 -11.09 17.32
CA ASN A 58 4.96 -10.90 18.16
C ASN A 58 3.65 -11.30 17.46
N ILE A 59 3.75 -11.90 16.27
CA ILE A 59 2.58 -12.37 15.52
C ILE A 59 2.51 -13.90 15.61
N ASP A 60 1.45 -14.40 16.21
CA ASP A 60 1.25 -15.83 16.33
C ASP A 60 1.14 -16.54 14.98
N GLY A 61 1.79 -17.68 14.88
CA GLY A 61 1.76 -18.47 13.65
C GLY A 61 2.67 -17.98 12.53
N ILE A 62 3.57 -17.00 12.79
CA ILE A 62 4.65 -16.61 11.89
C ILE A 62 5.99 -16.87 12.57
N GLU A 63 6.93 -17.47 11.84
CA GLU A 63 8.31 -17.64 12.30
C GLU A 63 9.30 -17.04 11.31
N LEU A 64 10.21 -16.22 11.82
CA LEU A 64 11.33 -15.69 11.07
C LEU A 64 12.47 -16.73 11.08
N VAL A 65 12.61 -17.49 9.97
CA VAL A 65 13.60 -18.56 9.86
C VAL A 65 14.89 -18.15 9.16
N ALA A 66 14.84 -17.11 8.32
CA ALA A 66 15.99 -16.64 7.55
C ALA A 66 15.94 -15.14 7.28
N PHE A 67 17.09 -14.53 7.06
CA PHE A 67 17.19 -13.16 6.55
C PHE A 67 18.46 -12.97 5.70
N CYS A 68 18.47 -11.98 4.81
CA CYS A 68 19.66 -11.60 4.08
C CYS A 68 19.80 -10.08 3.91
N ASP A 69 21.05 -9.66 3.80
CA ASP A 69 21.43 -8.30 3.38
C ASP A 69 22.82 -8.36 2.71
N ILE A 70 23.09 -7.40 1.84
CA ILE A 70 24.41 -7.28 1.21
C ILE A 70 25.43 -6.57 2.12
N LEU A 71 24.94 -5.80 3.12
CA LEU A 71 25.75 -5.00 4.03
C LEU A 71 26.07 -5.78 5.32
N PRO A 72 27.36 -6.06 5.63
CA PRO A 72 27.73 -6.89 6.77
C PRO A 72 27.25 -6.33 8.12
N PHE A 73 27.22 -5.00 8.28
CA PHE A 73 26.76 -4.38 9.52
C PHE A 73 25.23 -4.54 9.69
N ARG A 74 24.43 -4.53 8.60
CA ARG A 74 22.99 -4.80 8.65
C ARG A 74 22.71 -6.25 9.02
N ILE A 75 23.49 -7.21 8.49
CA ILE A 75 23.43 -8.61 8.94
C ILE A 75 23.73 -8.74 10.42
N LYS A 76 24.74 -8.01 10.96
CA LYS A 76 25.06 -8.02 12.40
C LYS A 76 23.88 -7.48 13.23
N GLN A 77 23.28 -6.37 12.81
CA GLN A 77 22.11 -5.77 13.50
C GLN A 77 20.91 -6.74 13.48
N ALA A 78 20.62 -7.33 12.33
CA ALA A 78 19.52 -8.30 12.17
C ALA A 78 19.74 -9.58 12.99
N SER A 79 21.00 -10.04 13.12
CA SER A 79 21.34 -11.19 13.97
C SER A 79 21.03 -10.95 15.45
N ALA A 80 21.11 -9.72 15.93
CA ALA A 80 20.70 -9.38 17.31
C ALA A 80 19.17 -9.45 17.50
N ILE A 81 18.40 -9.13 16.44
CA ILE A 81 16.94 -9.21 16.47
C ILE A 81 16.47 -10.68 16.38
N ALA A 82 17.07 -11.47 15.48
CA ALA A 82 16.69 -12.86 15.23
C ALA A 82 17.91 -13.80 15.31
N PRO A 83 18.44 -14.10 16.51
CA PRO A 83 19.68 -14.86 16.67
C PRO A 83 19.58 -16.32 16.19
N LYS A 84 18.37 -16.89 16.15
CA LYS A 84 18.13 -18.27 15.70
C LYS A 84 17.92 -18.37 14.17
N ALA A 85 17.60 -17.27 13.50
CA ALA A 85 17.34 -17.26 12.05
C ALA A 85 18.65 -17.40 11.27
N LYS A 86 18.58 -18.12 10.14
CA LYS A 86 19.73 -18.30 9.27
C LYS A 86 20.03 -17.02 8.49
N LYS A 87 21.29 -16.60 8.49
CA LYS A 87 21.75 -15.39 7.80
C LYS A 87 22.36 -15.70 6.45
N TYR A 88 22.07 -14.85 5.47
CA TYR A 88 22.59 -14.97 4.11
C TYR A 88 23.11 -13.62 3.61
N LYS A 89 23.99 -13.63 2.59
CA LYS A 89 24.47 -12.43 1.88
C LYS A 89 23.80 -12.27 0.51
N SER A 90 22.99 -13.25 0.08
CA SER A 90 22.34 -13.28 -1.22
C SER A 90 20.91 -13.76 -1.05
N HIS A 91 19.96 -13.06 -1.71
CA HIS A 91 18.56 -13.44 -1.73
C HIS A 91 18.36 -14.81 -2.42
N LEU A 92 19.12 -15.14 -3.47
CA LEU A 92 19.07 -16.45 -4.13
C LEU A 92 19.40 -17.60 -3.17
N LYS A 93 20.41 -17.39 -2.31
CA LYS A 93 20.75 -18.38 -1.27
C LYS A 93 19.68 -18.44 -0.17
N LEU A 94 19.02 -17.34 0.13
CA LEU A 94 17.89 -17.33 1.06
C LEU A 94 16.69 -18.05 0.45
N LEU A 95 16.36 -17.80 -0.81
CA LEU A 95 15.26 -18.48 -1.52
C LEU A 95 15.45 -20.01 -1.56
N SER A 96 16.69 -20.49 -1.50
CA SER A 96 17.02 -21.93 -1.41
C SER A 96 16.99 -22.48 0.03
N HIS A 97 16.56 -21.69 1.03
CA HIS A 97 16.47 -22.15 2.42
C HIS A 97 15.39 -23.21 2.57
N LYS A 98 15.75 -24.34 3.22
CA LYS A 98 14.79 -25.43 3.47
C LYS A 98 13.65 -24.96 4.37
N ASN A 99 12.43 -25.40 4.08
CA ASN A 99 11.23 -25.08 4.83
C ASN A 99 10.86 -23.58 4.84
N LEU A 100 11.20 -22.85 3.78
CA LEU A 100 10.76 -21.49 3.58
C LEU A 100 9.40 -21.48 2.88
N ASP A 101 8.41 -20.79 3.44
CA ASP A 101 7.05 -20.71 2.90
C ASP A 101 6.81 -19.37 2.19
N ALA A 102 7.44 -18.31 2.68
CA ALA A 102 7.23 -16.96 2.17
C ALA A 102 8.46 -16.06 2.36
N VAL A 103 8.52 -15.00 1.59
CA VAL A 103 9.54 -13.95 1.72
C VAL A 103 8.92 -12.56 1.84
N ILE A 104 9.59 -11.71 2.61
CA ILE A 104 9.33 -10.29 2.67
C ILE A 104 10.50 -9.56 2.00
N ILE A 105 10.21 -8.75 0.99
CA ILE A 105 11.20 -7.95 0.25
C ILE A 105 11.12 -6.52 0.78
N SER A 106 12.19 -6.02 1.39
CA SER A 106 12.30 -4.67 1.97
C SER A 106 13.66 -4.02 1.64
N THR A 107 14.09 -4.20 0.43
CA THR A 107 15.32 -3.66 -0.17
C THR A 107 15.08 -2.25 -0.75
N PRO A 108 16.08 -1.55 -1.30
CA PRO A 108 15.85 -0.36 -2.11
C PRO A 108 14.94 -0.63 -3.32
N LEU A 109 14.12 0.36 -3.68
CA LEU A 109 13.03 0.24 -4.66
C LEU A 109 13.48 -0.33 -6.02
N ASN A 110 14.66 0.07 -6.53
CA ASN A 110 15.18 -0.40 -7.81
C ASN A 110 15.51 -1.89 -7.86
N THR A 111 15.52 -2.58 -6.74
CA THR A 111 15.82 -4.03 -6.68
C THR A 111 14.57 -4.89 -6.48
N HIS A 112 13.41 -4.26 -6.28
CA HIS A 112 12.16 -4.99 -6.00
C HIS A 112 11.77 -5.91 -7.16
N CYS A 113 11.83 -5.43 -8.41
CA CYS A 113 11.45 -6.22 -9.57
C CYS A 113 12.29 -7.50 -9.71
N SER A 114 13.62 -7.37 -9.70
CA SER A 114 14.52 -8.53 -9.87
C SER A 114 14.36 -9.54 -8.74
N ILE A 115 14.33 -9.08 -7.48
CA ILE A 115 14.19 -9.96 -6.32
C ILE A 115 12.82 -10.63 -6.28
N ALA A 116 11.75 -9.88 -6.59
CA ALA A 116 10.40 -10.44 -6.66
C ALA A 116 10.28 -11.46 -7.80
N SER A 117 10.91 -11.19 -8.96
CA SER A 117 10.96 -12.14 -10.09
C SER A 117 11.65 -13.45 -9.73
N ASP A 118 12.79 -13.38 -9.03
CA ASP A 118 13.49 -14.56 -8.52
C ASP A 118 12.65 -15.33 -7.48
N ALA A 119 11.91 -14.61 -6.65
CA ALA A 119 11.01 -15.22 -5.66
C ALA A 119 9.79 -15.90 -6.32
N VAL A 120 9.26 -15.33 -7.43
CA VAL A 120 8.22 -15.96 -8.27
C VAL A 120 8.75 -17.27 -8.86
N ASP A 121 9.97 -17.27 -9.44
CA ASP A 121 10.60 -18.45 -10.01
C ASP A 121 10.86 -19.54 -8.94
N ALA A 122 11.17 -19.12 -7.72
CA ALA A 122 11.31 -20.02 -6.57
C ALA A 122 9.95 -20.46 -5.97
N SER A 123 8.83 -20.08 -6.57
CA SER A 123 7.45 -20.41 -6.09
C SER A 123 7.18 -20.01 -4.63
N MET A 124 7.74 -18.90 -4.17
CA MET A 124 7.53 -18.36 -2.82
C MET A 124 6.23 -17.56 -2.73
N ASN A 125 5.57 -17.54 -1.57
CA ASN A 125 4.64 -16.46 -1.26
C ASN A 125 5.42 -15.18 -1.01
N ILE A 126 4.94 -14.04 -1.52
CA ILE A 126 5.71 -12.79 -1.55
C ILE A 126 4.94 -11.66 -0.87
N TYR A 127 5.59 -11.01 0.09
CA TYR A 127 5.24 -9.67 0.56
C TYR A 127 6.31 -8.72 0.04
N CYS A 128 5.96 -7.87 -0.93
CA CYS A 128 6.86 -6.88 -1.49
C CYS A 128 6.55 -5.50 -0.92
N GLU A 129 7.52 -4.85 -0.27
CA GLU A 129 7.35 -3.49 0.23
C GLU A 129 6.96 -2.51 -0.87
N LYS A 130 6.30 -1.46 -0.47
CA LYS A 130 5.88 -0.37 -1.35
C LYS A 130 7.05 0.60 -1.63
N THR A 131 7.04 1.32 -2.72
CA THR A 131 6.30 1.13 -3.97
C THR A 131 6.71 -0.20 -4.56
N MET A 132 5.78 -0.90 -5.20
CA MET A 132 6.06 -2.28 -5.61
C MET A 132 7.25 -2.37 -6.56
N VAL A 133 7.31 -1.51 -7.58
CA VAL A 133 8.39 -1.51 -8.58
C VAL A 133 8.74 -0.07 -8.98
N LYS A 134 9.97 0.12 -9.44
CA LYS A 134 10.47 1.36 -10.01
C LYS A 134 10.41 1.32 -11.54
N GLY A 135 9.63 2.24 -12.13
CA GLY A 135 9.55 2.36 -13.59
C GLY A 135 8.51 1.47 -14.25
N ASP A 136 8.09 1.87 -15.44
CA ASP A 136 7.00 1.26 -16.19
C ASP A 136 7.35 -0.14 -16.70
N ASN A 137 8.53 -0.28 -17.30
CA ASN A 137 8.94 -1.53 -17.96
C ASN A 137 9.06 -2.67 -16.95
N GLU A 138 9.72 -2.42 -15.82
CA GLU A 138 9.86 -3.39 -14.73
C GLU A 138 8.51 -3.72 -14.10
N THR A 139 7.60 -2.72 -13.99
CA THR A 139 6.25 -2.95 -13.47
C THR A 139 5.46 -3.87 -14.40
N ILE A 140 5.53 -3.63 -15.72
CA ILE A 140 4.88 -4.47 -16.73
C ILE A 140 5.46 -5.90 -16.70
N GLU A 141 6.79 -6.02 -16.62
CA GLU A 141 7.49 -7.30 -16.57
C GLU A 141 7.02 -8.13 -15.37
N LEU A 142 7.10 -7.57 -14.16
CA LEU A 142 6.71 -8.28 -12.94
C LEU A 142 5.22 -8.64 -12.94
N LEU A 143 4.34 -7.69 -13.39
CA LEU A 143 2.91 -7.93 -13.46
C LEU A 143 2.59 -9.09 -14.41
N LYS A 144 3.18 -9.12 -15.60
CA LYS A 144 3.03 -10.23 -16.56
C LYS A 144 3.55 -11.54 -15.97
N LYS A 145 4.71 -11.51 -15.33
CA LYS A 145 5.30 -12.71 -14.71
C LYS A 145 4.41 -13.31 -13.64
N VAL A 146 3.83 -12.48 -12.78
CA VAL A 146 2.90 -12.95 -11.74
C VAL A 146 1.58 -13.44 -12.34
N LYS A 147 1.05 -12.79 -13.39
CA LYS A 147 -0.17 -13.26 -14.06
C LYS A 147 0.01 -14.56 -14.83
N ASN A 148 1.23 -14.89 -15.28
CA ASN A 148 1.54 -16.06 -16.04
C ASN A 148 1.91 -17.27 -15.14
N ASN A 149 0.87 -18.00 -14.68
CA ASN A 149 1.03 -19.26 -13.94
C ASN A 149 1.63 -19.17 -12.52
N TYR A 150 1.63 -18.00 -11.88
CA TYR A 150 2.01 -17.90 -10.49
C TYR A 150 0.78 -18.13 -9.59
N ASN A 151 0.81 -19.23 -8.84
CA ASN A 151 -0.31 -19.70 -8.00
C ASN A 151 -0.07 -19.50 -6.51
N LYS A 152 0.80 -18.56 -6.14
CA LYS A 152 1.10 -18.19 -4.77
C LYS A 152 0.59 -16.80 -4.46
N ILE A 153 0.61 -16.43 -3.20
CA ILE A 153 0.18 -15.11 -2.74
C ILE A 153 1.25 -14.08 -3.05
N PHE A 154 0.83 -13.00 -3.71
CA PHE A 154 1.61 -11.78 -3.88
C PHE A 154 0.87 -10.63 -3.21
N GLN A 155 1.43 -10.11 -2.12
CA GLN A 155 0.92 -8.95 -1.40
C GLN A 155 1.90 -7.79 -1.52
N THR A 156 1.41 -6.57 -1.78
CA THR A 156 2.22 -5.34 -1.74
C THR A 156 2.13 -4.66 -0.37
N GLY A 157 3.19 -3.96 0.00
CA GLY A 157 3.35 -3.33 1.31
C GLY A 157 2.53 -2.04 1.50
N HIS A 158 1.44 -1.81 0.75
CA HIS A 158 0.51 -0.72 0.99
C HIS A 158 -0.44 -1.09 2.13
N GLN A 159 0.06 -0.97 3.36
CA GLN A 159 -0.60 -1.48 4.58
C GLN A 159 -1.95 -0.84 4.91
N TYR A 160 -2.34 0.26 4.25
CA TYR A 160 -3.67 0.85 4.49
C TYR A 160 -4.81 -0.06 4.06
N HIS A 161 -4.63 -0.90 3.05
CA HIS A 161 -5.59 -1.94 2.70
C HIS A 161 -5.86 -2.96 3.82
N SER A 162 -4.88 -3.14 4.70
CA SER A 162 -5.00 -4.02 5.88
C SER A 162 -5.44 -3.28 7.13
N SER A 163 -5.41 -1.95 7.15
CA SER A 163 -5.90 -1.16 8.28
C SER A 163 -7.42 -1.25 8.38
N ARG A 164 -7.91 -1.76 9.49
CA ARG A 164 -9.36 -1.88 9.73
C ARG A 164 -10.05 -0.51 9.76
N LEU A 165 -9.36 0.53 10.23
CA LEU A 165 -9.87 1.91 10.15
C LEU A 165 -10.04 2.36 8.70
N TYR A 166 -8.97 2.21 7.87
CA TYR A 166 -9.03 2.65 6.47
C TYR A 166 -10.04 1.85 5.65
N SER A 167 -10.14 0.52 5.87
CA SER A 167 -11.17 -0.33 5.24
C SER A 167 -12.57 0.15 5.59
N TYR A 168 -12.84 0.41 6.87
CA TYR A 168 -14.12 0.96 7.31
C TYR A 168 -14.44 2.31 6.64
N LEU A 169 -13.45 3.22 6.57
CA LEU A 169 -13.64 4.53 5.94
C LEU A 169 -13.93 4.40 4.44
N VAL A 170 -13.21 3.52 3.74
CA VAL A 170 -13.43 3.27 2.31
C VAL A 170 -14.83 2.69 2.08
N GLU A 171 -15.24 1.69 2.86
CA GLU A 171 -16.58 1.09 2.78
C GLU A 171 -17.69 2.12 3.05
N MET A 172 -17.54 2.92 4.11
CA MET A 172 -18.48 3.98 4.48
C MET A 172 -18.63 5.04 3.37
N ILE A 173 -17.52 5.50 2.80
CA ILE A 173 -17.52 6.49 1.73
C ILE A 173 -18.13 5.90 0.45
N GLN A 174 -17.76 4.66 0.09
CA GLN A 174 -18.29 3.96 -1.08
C GLN A 174 -19.78 3.61 -0.94
N ALA A 175 -20.29 3.47 0.29
CA ALA A 175 -21.71 3.33 0.58
C ALA A 175 -22.49 4.66 0.45
N GLY A 176 -21.80 5.78 0.20
CA GLY A 176 -22.42 7.08 -0.06
C GLY A 176 -22.69 7.94 1.18
N GLU A 177 -22.12 7.61 2.34
CA GLU A 177 -22.38 8.35 3.59
C GLU A 177 -21.91 9.82 3.59
N ILE A 178 -21.02 10.18 2.68
CA ILE A 178 -20.58 11.57 2.48
C ILE A 178 -21.10 12.18 1.17
N GLY A 179 -22.01 11.49 0.47
CA GLY A 179 -22.46 11.86 -0.86
C GLY A 179 -21.38 11.62 -1.92
N LYS A 180 -21.51 12.24 -3.09
CA LYS A 180 -20.55 12.12 -4.19
C LYS A 180 -19.23 12.78 -3.79
N VAL A 181 -18.13 12.02 -3.89
CA VAL A 181 -16.77 12.56 -3.67
C VAL A 181 -16.44 13.56 -4.78
N SER A 182 -16.04 14.75 -4.39
CA SER A 182 -15.67 15.85 -5.28
C SER A 182 -14.16 16.06 -5.40
N SER A 183 -13.44 15.91 -4.27
CA SER A 183 -11.99 16.14 -4.22
C SER A 183 -11.32 15.30 -3.14
N ILE A 184 -10.04 15.01 -3.33
CA ILE A 184 -9.15 14.45 -2.31
C ILE A 184 -7.95 15.37 -2.18
N GLN A 185 -7.58 15.71 -0.94
CA GLN A 185 -6.36 16.44 -0.63
C GLN A 185 -5.54 15.62 0.35
N ALA A 186 -4.28 15.39 0.04
CA ALA A 186 -3.42 14.62 0.90
C ALA A 186 -2.04 15.24 0.99
N GLN A 187 -1.46 15.18 2.19
CA GLN A 187 -0.13 15.68 2.44
C GLN A 187 0.65 14.74 3.35
N TRP A 188 1.98 14.80 3.21
CA TRP A 188 2.90 14.18 4.15
C TRP A 188 4.14 15.04 4.31
N ASN A 189 4.05 15.98 5.21
CA ASN A 189 5.09 16.96 5.47
C ASN A 189 6.04 16.47 6.56
N ARG A 190 7.31 16.80 6.44
CA ARG A 190 8.35 16.51 7.42
C ARG A 190 9.29 17.68 7.55
N ASN A 191 9.95 17.80 8.70
CA ASN A 191 11.04 18.75 8.89
C ASN A 191 12.34 17.96 9.13
N GLY A 192 13.10 17.75 8.07
CA GLY A 192 14.37 17.04 8.14
C GLY A 192 14.84 16.54 6.78
N ASN A 193 16.14 16.56 6.57
CA ASN A 193 16.76 16.21 5.30
C ASN A 193 16.66 14.72 4.92
N TRP A 194 16.15 13.89 5.82
CA TRP A 194 15.95 12.45 5.65
C TRP A 194 17.22 11.61 5.48
N ARG A 195 18.37 12.25 5.53
CA ARG A 195 19.67 11.62 5.39
C ARG A 195 20.03 10.85 6.68
N ARG A 196 20.62 9.66 6.51
CA ARG A 196 21.10 8.82 7.62
C ARG A 196 22.61 9.02 7.82
N PRO A 197 23.12 9.00 9.04
CA PRO A 197 24.55 8.97 9.30
C PRO A 197 25.22 7.76 8.64
N VAL A 198 26.37 7.98 8.03
CA VAL A 198 27.15 6.96 7.32
C VAL A 198 28.55 6.93 7.90
N ALA A 199 28.89 5.83 8.59
CA ALA A 199 30.20 5.67 9.21
C ALA A 199 31.35 5.51 8.20
N ASN A 200 31.04 5.03 6.97
CA ASN A 200 32.03 4.87 5.90
C ASN A 200 31.39 5.31 4.58
N SER A 201 32.00 6.31 3.94
CA SER A 201 31.49 6.95 2.71
C SER A 201 31.21 5.97 1.58
N LYS A 202 31.91 4.83 1.52
CA LYS A 202 31.66 3.79 0.50
C LYS A 202 30.23 3.23 0.55
N TYR A 203 29.52 3.40 1.66
CA TYR A 203 28.14 2.93 1.84
C TYR A 203 27.10 4.07 1.70
N GLU A 204 27.53 5.29 1.33
CA GLU A 204 26.63 6.44 1.25
C GLU A 204 25.40 6.15 0.39
N ARG A 205 25.60 5.68 -0.83
CA ARG A 205 24.49 5.43 -1.77
C ARG A 205 23.58 4.30 -1.32
N GLN A 206 24.11 3.25 -0.66
CA GLN A 206 23.30 2.13 -0.16
C GLN A 206 22.51 2.47 1.11
N ILE A 207 23.03 3.36 1.96
CA ILE A 207 22.35 3.77 3.19
C ILE A 207 21.34 4.87 2.89
N ASN A 208 21.75 5.88 2.11
CA ASN A 208 20.94 7.03 1.73
C ASN A 208 20.28 6.88 0.35
N TRP A 209 19.99 5.67 -0.05
CA TRP A 209 19.48 5.29 -1.38
C TRP A 209 18.26 6.13 -1.82
N ARG A 210 17.44 6.59 -0.87
CA ARG A 210 16.28 7.45 -1.15
C ARG A 210 16.65 8.81 -1.76
N MET A 211 17.90 9.24 -1.59
CA MET A 211 18.43 10.50 -2.12
C MET A 211 18.86 10.41 -3.58
N TYR A 212 18.95 9.19 -4.13
CA TYR A 212 19.53 8.95 -5.44
C TYR A 212 18.51 8.36 -6.41
N ARG A 213 18.38 8.98 -7.60
CA ARG A 213 17.41 8.55 -8.63
C ARG A 213 17.66 7.15 -9.17
N GLU A 214 18.87 6.67 -9.09
CA GLU A 214 19.20 5.27 -9.38
C GLU A 214 18.36 4.28 -8.55
N TYR A 215 18.15 4.59 -7.28
CA TYR A 215 17.50 3.66 -6.33
C TYR A 215 16.03 3.96 -6.07
N SER A 216 15.63 5.23 -6.14
CA SER A 216 14.29 5.67 -5.70
C SER A 216 13.75 6.84 -6.52
N TYR A 217 12.44 7.05 -6.43
CA TYR A 217 11.76 8.25 -6.90
C TYR A 217 11.45 9.24 -5.75
N GLY A 218 12.19 9.15 -4.63
CA GLY A 218 12.09 10.08 -3.51
C GLY A 218 10.69 10.16 -2.92
N LEU A 219 10.22 11.36 -2.62
CA LEU A 219 8.98 11.60 -1.88
C LEU A 219 7.75 10.99 -2.52
N THR A 220 7.65 11.00 -3.85
CA THR A 220 6.51 10.43 -4.58
C THR A 220 6.37 8.93 -4.31
N ALA A 221 7.48 8.18 -4.41
CA ALA A 221 7.48 6.73 -4.17
C ALA A 221 7.44 6.40 -2.68
N GLU A 222 8.18 7.14 -1.85
CA GLU A 222 8.38 6.76 -0.46
C GLU A 222 7.24 7.19 0.46
N LEU A 223 6.52 8.27 0.14
CA LEU A 223 5.43 8.82 0.94
C LEU A 223 4.11 8.85 0.16
N SER A 224 4.00 9.64 -0.92
CA SER A 224 2.73 9.83 -1.63
C SER A 224 2.15 8.55 -2.22
N SER A 225 2.95 7.51 -2.48
CA SER A 225 2.45 6.24 -2.98
C SER A 225 1.36 5.62 -2.10
N HIS A 226 1.41 5.80 -0.78
CA HIS A 226 0.36 5.36 0.13
C HIS A 226 -0.96 6.10 -0.08
N GLN A 227 -0.88 7.39 -0.33
CA GLN A 227 -2.05 8.26 -0.51
C GLN A 227 -2.64 8.13 -1.92
N ILE A 228 -1.78 7.91 -2.92
CA ILE A 228 -2.18 7.56 -4.29
C ILE A 228 -2.92 6.21 -4.30
N ASP A 229 -2.38 5.20 -3.62
CA ASP A 229 -2.99 3.89 -3.44
C ASP A 229 -4.36 3.98 -2.77
N PHE A 230 -4.46 4.71 -1.67
CA PHE A 230 -5.74 4.97 -0.98
C PHE A 230 -6.76 5.62 -1.91
N SER A 231 -6.34 6.60 -2.71
CA SER A 231 -7.23 7.29 -3.64
C SER A 231 -7.72 6.37 -4.76
N ASN A 232 -6.83 5.55 -5.34
CA ASN A 232 -7.20 4.56 -6.34
C ASN A 232 -8.21 3.53 -5.78
N TRP A 233 -7.97 3.05 -4.56
CA TRP A 233 -8.83 2.10 -3.87
C TRP A 233 -10.20 2.71 -3.56
N LEU A 234 -10.22 3.91 -2.96
CA LEU A 234 -11.45 4.63 -2.63
C LEU A 234 -12.33 4.89 -3.86
N LEU A 235 -11.70 5.35 -4.95
CA LEU A 235 -12.39 5.71 -6.19
C LEU A 235 -12.65 4.51 -7.12
N LYS A 236 -12.14 3.31 -6.79
CA LYS A 236 -12.19 2.10 -7.65
C LYS A 236 -11.70 2.39 -9.07
N SER A 237 -10.71 3.25 -9.20
CA SER A 237 -10.25 3.75 -10.50
C SER A 237 -8.79 4.19 -10.43
N ASN A 238 -8.10 4.07 -11.55
CA ASN A 238 -6.79 4.68 -11.75
C ASN A 238 -6.94 6.13 -12.26
N PRO A 239 -5.97 7.01 -12.02
CA PRO A 239 -6.01 8.36 -12.57
C PRO A 239 -5.88 8.33 -14.08
N ASN A 240 -6.54 9.27 -14.78
CA ASN A 240 -6.40 9.40 -16.22
C ASN A 240 -5.30 10.36 -16.64
N LYS A 241 -4.87 11.28 -15.78
CA LYS A 241 -3.75 12.21 -16.00
C LYS A 241 -3.25 12.83 -14.70
N VAL A 242 -2.04 13.37 -14.76
CA VAL A 242 -1.38 14.09 -13.67
C VAL A 242 -0.62 15.29 -14.19
N ALA A 243 -0.55 16.34 -13.38
CA ALA A 243 0.34 17.50 -13.53
C ALA A 243 0.92 17.87 -12.16
N GLY A 244 2.04 18.55 -12.15
CA GLY A 244 2.61 19.07 -10.91
C GLY A 244 4.06 19.52 -11.04
N PHE A 245 4.59 19.97 -9.91
CA PHE A 245 5.94 20.48 -9.77
C PHE A 245 6.66 19.81 -8.61
N GLY A 246 7.95 19.69 -8.71
CA GLY A 246 8.84 19.25 -7.65
C GLY A 246 10.22 19.84 -7.84
N GLY A 247 10.98 19.93 -6.75
CA GLY A 247 12.29 20.56 -6.80
C GLY A 247 13.26 20.05 -5.73
N ILE A 248 14.53 20.40 -5.90
CA ILE A 248 15.57 20.34 -4.87
C ILE A 248 15.85 21.78 -4.45
N ASP A 249 14.91 22.36 -3.71
CA ASP A 249 14.88 23.81 -3.49
C ASP A 249 15.43 24.21 -2.12
N PHE A 250 15.24 23.36 -1.12
CA PHE A 250 15.62 23.62 0.25
C PHE A 250 16.93 22.93 0.65
N TRP A 251 17.07 21.61 0.42
CA TRP A 251 18.25 20.85 0.83
C TRP A 251 19.30 20.79 -0.29
N LYS A 252 20.38 21.56 -0.15
CA LYS A 252 21.50 21.60 -1.11
C LYS A 252 22.62 20.62 -0.68
N ASP A 253 22.27 19.35 -0.46
CA ASP A 253 23.14 18.33 0.13
C ASP A 253 23.60 17.23 -0.86
N GLY A 254 23.48 17.52 -2.17
CA GLY A 254 23.91 16.59 -3.24
C GLY A 254 22.91 15.47 -3.53
N ARG A 255 21.65 15.61 -3.07
CA ARG A 255 20.57 14.67 -3.46
C ARG A 255 20.20 14.84 -4.93
N GLU A 256 19.66 13.75 -5.49
CA GLU A 256 19.14 13.70 -6.85
C GLU A 256 17.60 13.67 -6.88
N THR A 257 16.97 13.29 -5.76
CA THR A 257 15.51 13.23 -5.63
C THR A 257 14.96 14.52 -5.05
N TYR A 258 13.74 14.87 -5.42
CA TYR A 258 13.07 16.07 -4.98
C TYR A 258 12.89 16.13 -3.47
N ASP A 259 13.04 17.32 -2.87
CA ASP A 259 12.83 17.58 -1.46
C ASP A 259 11.45 18.19 -1.17
N ASN A 260 10.73 18.55 -2.23
CA ASN A 260 9.34 18.95 -2.21
C ASN A 260 8.64 18.47 -3.49
N ILE A 261 7.33 18.13 -3.39
CA ILE A 261 6.50 17.76 -4.52
C ILE A 261 5.06 18.28 -4.33
N HIS A 262 4.46 18.69 -5.45
CA HIS A 262 3.07 19.14 -5.55
C HIS A 262 2.45 18.51 -6.79
N LEU A 263 1.60 17.51 -6.63
CA LEU A 263 1.01 16.74 -7.72
C LEU A 263 -0.52 16.82 -7.67
N VAL A 264 -1.15 16.95 -8.83
CA VAL A 264 -2.61 16.85 -8.97
C VAL A 264 -2.95 15.80 -10.01
N TYR A 265 -3.63 14.76 -9.55
CA TYR A 265 -4.15 13.68 -10.39
C TYR A 265 -5.63 13.91 -10.70
N SER A 266 -6.02 13.69 -11.95
CA SER A 266 -7.42 13.69 -12.39
C SER A 266 -7.89 12.26 -12.58
N TYR A 267 -9.08 11.95 -12.07
CA TYR A 267 -9.73 10.64 -12.21
C TYR A 267 -10.88 10.68 -13.21
N PRO A 268 -11.23 9.54 -13.86
CA PRO A 268 -12.29 9.49 -14.88
C PRO A 268 -13.64 9.98 -14.39
N ASN A 269 -13.96 9.83 -13.09
CA ASN A 269 -15.21 10.29 -12.46
C ASN A 269 -15.24 11.80 -12.15
N GLY A 270 -14.21 12.55 -12.60
CA GLY A 270 -14.10 13.99 -12.41
C GLY A 270 -13.40 14.42 -11.12
N VAL A 271 -13.13 13.52 -10.19
CA VAL A 271 -12.40 13.82 -8.93
C VAL A 271 -10.98 14.30 -9.24
N LYS A 272 -10.54 15.31 -8.50
CA LYS A 272 -9.15 15.75 -8.46
C LYS A 272 -8.56 15.35 -7.12
N ALA A 273 -7.42 14.66 -7.16
CA ALA A 273 -6.66 14.30 -5.97
C ALA A 273 -5.32 15.04 -5.98
N SER A 274 -5.06 15.85 -4.96
CA SER A 274 -3.79 16.56 -4.79
C SER A 274 -2.93 15.90 -3.71
N PHE A 275 -1.63 15.80 -3.99
CA PHE A 275 -0.64 15.21 -3.09
C PHE A 275 0.53 16.16 -2.91
N THR A 276 0.84 16.50 -1.67
CA THR A 276 1.94 17.38 -1.31
C THR A 276 2.85 16.71 -0.30
N CYS A 277 4.16 16.74 -0.56
CA CYS A 277 5.16 16.35 0.43
C CYS A 277 6.24 17.38 0.52
N LEU A 278 6.54 17.82 1.74
CA LEU A 278 7.64 18.73 2.06
C LEU A 278 8.61 18.03 3.03
N THR A 279 9.89 18.36 2.92
CA THR A 279 10.89 17.97 3.92
C THR A 279 11.47 19.15 4.68
N SER A 280 10.99 20.35 4.40
CA SER A 280 11.40 21.62 5.01
C SER A 280 10.48 22.12 6.12
N ASN A 281 9.28 21.55 6.25
CA ASN A 281 8.28 21.95 7.23
C ASN A 281 7.39 20.77 7.57
N ALA A 282 7.07 20.58 8.85
CA ALA A 282 6.26 19.45 9.35
C ALA A 282 4.85 19.88 9.79
N LYS A 283 4.42 21.10 9.49
CA LYS A 283 3.08 21.57 9.90
C LYS A 283 2.02 20.66 9.29
N ASP A 284 1.07 20.23 10.12
CA ASP A 284 -0.01 19.30 9.80
C ASP A 284 0.46 17.96 9.22
N ASP A 285 1.73 17.59 9.42
CA ASP A 285 2.41 16.33 9.11
C ASP A 285 1.72 15.48 8.03
N TYR A 286 0.95 14.49 8.43
CA TYR A 286 0.20 13.57 7.57
C TYR A 286 -1.29 13.84 7.66
N GLN A 287 -1.92 14.06 6.50
CA GLN A 287 -3.36 14.15 6.38
C GLN A 287 -3.85 13.57 5.05
N ILE A 288 -5.04 12.98 5.09
CA ILE A 288 -5.89 12.74 3.91
C ILE A 288 -7.24 13.38 4.20
N LYS A 289 -7.68 14.26 3.32
CA LYS A 289 -8.99 14.89 3.36
C LYS A 289 -9.79 14.41 2.15
N VAL A 290 -10.92 13.76 2.39
CA VAL A 290 -11.86 13.34 1.35
C VAL A 290 -13.10 14.21 1.46
N MET A 291 -13.33 15.05 0.45
CA MET A 291 -14.45 15.98 0.39
C MET A 291 -15.57 15.40 -0.44
N GLY A 292 -16.70 15.19 0.18
CA GLY A 292 -17.94 14.74 -0.44
C GLY A 292 -19.01 15.82 -0.42
N GLU A 293 -20.13 15.56 -1.07
CA GLU A 293 -21.26 16.47 -1.18
C GLU A 293 -21.91 16.79 0.19
N ASN A 294 -21.94 15.80 1.08
CA ASN A 294 -22.65 15.89 2.36
C ASN A 294 -21.74 15.96 3.59
N ALA A 295 -20.47 15.62 3.43
CA ALA A 295 -19.49 15.67 4.52
C ALA A 295 -18.06 15.57 3.99
N THR A 296 -17.11 16.01 4.82
CA THR A 296 -15.69 15.81 4.63
C THR A 296 -15.16 14.81 5.66
N ILE A 297 -14.33 13.86 5.21
CA ILE A 297 -13.56 12.97 6.10
C ILE A 297 -12.14 13.47 6.16
N LEU A 298 -11.65 13.76 7.35
CA LEU A 298 -10.25 14.05 7.63
C LEU A 298 -9.62 12.85 8.33
N ILE A 299 -8.50 12.37 7.79
CA ILE A 299 -7.76 11.23 8.32
C ILE A 299 -6.35 11.72 8.65
N ASP A 300 -5.88 11.50 9.88
CA ASP A 300 -4.47 11.53 10.24
C ASP A 300 -3.89 10.09 10.24
N HIS A 301 -2.73 9.87 10.83
CA HIS A 301 -2.10 8.54 10.85
C HIS A 301 -2.99 7.43 11.42
N GLN A 302 -3.78 7.72 12.46
CA GLN A 302 -4.50 6.72 13.25
C GLN A 302 -5.91 7.11 13.63
N ASN A 303 -6.35 8.32 13.29
CA ASN A 303 -7.67 8.81 13.63
C ASN A 303 -8.36 9.37 12.41
N ALA A 304 -9.70 9.42 12.47
CA ALA A 304 -10.51 10.05 11.45
C ALA A 304 -11.67 10.83 12.08
N TRP A 305 -12.06 11.89 11.37
CA TRP A 305 -13.17 12.75 11.76
C TRP A 305 -14.09 12.98 10.57
N LYS A 306 -15.39 13.01 10.83
CA LYS A 306 -16.42 13.38 9.86
C LYS A 306 -16.92 14.79 10.18
N TYR A 307 -16.81 15.67 9.20
CA TYR A 307 -17.32 17.05 9.23
C TYR A 307 -18.52 17.14 8.30
N PRO A 308 -19.76 17.19 8.82
CA PRO A 308 -20.95 17.35 7.98
C PRO A 308 -20.93 18.70 7.25
N GLU A 309 -21.33 18.71 5.97
CA GLU A 309 -21.57 19.95 5.25
C GLU A 309 -22.84 20.63 5.78
N GLY A 310 -22.73 21.94 6.06
CA GLY A 310 -23.87 22.75 6.47
C GLY A 310 -24.83 23.04 5.30
N LYS A 311 -26.12 23.12 5.58
CA LYS A 311 -27.08 23.68 4.61
C LYS A 311 -26.84 25.17 4.47
N TYR A 312 -26.53 25.65 3.27
CA TYR A 312 -26.40 27.06 2.97
C TYR A 312 -27.77 27.74 3.09
N ASN A 313 -27.98 28.50 4.17
CA ASN A 313 -29.20 29.27 4.40
C ASN A 313 -28.93 30.77 4.67
N LYS A 314 -27.81 31.33 4.20
CA LYS A 314 -27.54 32.75 4.38
C LYS A 314 -27.34 33.47 3.06
N ILE A 315 -28.30 34.35 2.75
CA ILE A 315 -28.05 35.51 1.90
C ILE A 315 -27.21 36.48 2.74
N ILE A 316 -25.98 36.74 2.34
CA ILE A 316 -25.02 37.43 3.19
C ILE A 316 -24.77 38.87 2.77
N SER A 317 -25.08 39.27 1.57
CA SER A 317 -25.13 40.67 1.17
C SER A 317 -25.82 40.85 -0.18
N ASP A 318 -26.41 42.04 -0.37
CA ASP A 318 -26.98 42.47 -1.65
C ASP A 318 -25.94 42.99 -2.65
N VAL A 319 -24.65 42.85 -2.34
CA VAL A 319 -23.55 43.33 -3.18
C VAL A 319 -22.98 42.16 -3.98
N ASP A 320 -23.18 42.20 -5.31
CA ASP A 320 -22.62 41.28 -6.26
C ASP A 320 -21.07 41.31 -6.23
N GLY A 321 -20.45 40.12 -6.17
CA GLY A 321 -18.99 39.97 -6.15
C GLY A 321 -18.31 40.07 -4.80
N VAL A 322 -19.00 40.38 -3.71
CA VAL A 322 -18.51 40.22 -2.35
C VAL A 322 -19.07 38.91 -1.81
N SER A 323 -18.25 37.95 -1.81
CA SER A 323 -18.33 36.59 -1.29
C SER A 323 -19.35 36.23 -0.21
N GLY A 324 -20.62 36.41 -0.50
CA GLY A 324 -21.67 35.75 0.26
C GLY A 324 -21.50 34.23 0.27
N ALA A 325 -20.93 33.67 -0.80
CA ALA A 325 -20.65 32.25 -0.92
C ALA A 325 -19.47 31.75 -0.07
N THR A 326 -18.59 32.64 0.41
CA THR A 326 -17.46 32.30 1.27
C THR A 326 -17.67 32.56 2.74
N ALA A 327 -18.84 33.13 3.09
CA ALA A 327 -19.12 33.45 4.46
C ALA A 327 -19.64 32.22 5.20
N SER A 328 -18.86 31.88 6.16
CA SER A 328 -19.19 31.06 7.34
C SER A 328 -19.65 29.63 7.08
N TRP A 329 -18.75 28.85 6.60
CA TRP A 329 -18.66 27.51 7.12
C TRP A 329 -18.03 27.62 8.53
N GLU A 330 -18.83 27.54 9.57
CA GLU A 330 -18.32 27.31 10.92
C GLU A 330 -17.82 25.86 10.96
N GLU A 331 -16.52 25.69 10.87
CA GLU A 331 -15.88 24.40 11.06
C GLU A 331 -16.16 23.93 12.49
N GLY A 332 -17.21 23.13 12.64
CA GLY A 332 -17.45 22.41 13.89
C GLY A 332 -16.22 21.54 14.22
N LYS A 333 -16.12 21.11 15.48
CA LYS A 333 -14.99 20.24 15.92
C LYS A 333 -14.91 18.90 15.20
N GLY A 334 -15.80 18.62 14.26
CA GLY A 334 -15.94 17.33 13.61
C GLY A 334 -16.34 16.19 14.58
N ASN A 335 -16.92 15.16 14.06
CA ASN A 335 -17.28 13.96 14.83
C ASN A 335 -16.17 12.94 14.67
N LYS A 336 -15.44 12.65 15.75
CA LYS A 336 -14.40 11.62 15.72
C LYS A 336 -15.05 10.27 15.41
N ILE A 337 -14.48 9.57 14.42
CA ILE A 337 -14.84 8.21 14.07
C ILE A 337 -14.08 7.28 15.03
N ASN A 338 -14.82 6.70 15.98
CA ASN A 338 -14.24 5.75 16.93
C ASN A 338 -14.16 4.38 16.28
N TYR A 339 -12.95 3.91 16.07
CA TYR A 339 -12.68 2.59 15.51
C TYR A 339 -11.50 1.98 16.25
N ASP A 340 -11.69 0.77 16.79
CA ASP A 340 -10.60 0.03 17.43
C ASP A 340 -9.71 -0.58 16.35
N HIS A 341 -8.43 -0.19 16.34
CA HIS A 341 -7.49 -0.62 15.31
C HIS A 341 -6.10 -0.88 15.89
N LYS A 342 -5.44 -1.86 15.30
CA LYS A 342 -4.03 -2.15 15.53
C LYS A 342 -3.15 -1.36 14.56
N ASP A 343 -1.83 -1.41 14.78
CA ASP A 343 -0.85 -0.92 13.80
C ASP A 343 -1.10 -1.55 12.42
N PRO A 344 -1.25 -0.75 11.35
CA PRO A 344 -1.53 -1.25 10.01
C PRO A 344 -0.48 -2.22 9.47
N THR A 345 0.77 -2.12 9.92
CA THR A 345 1.82 -3.05 9.51
C THR A 345 1.62 -4.43 10.13
N ILE A 346 1.21 -4.48 11.39
CA ILE A 346 0.88 -5.75 12.06
C ILE A 346 -0.31 -6.40 11.33
N GLN A 347 -1.36 -5.62 11.06
CA GLN A 347 -2.54 -6.11 10.33
C GLN A 347 -2.17 -6.61 8.92
N ALA A 348 -1.25 -5.93 8.21
CA ALA A 348 -0.78 -6.36 6.90
C ALA A 348 -0.02 -7.70 6.94
N LEU A 349 0.77 -7.95 7.96
CA LEU A 349 1.46 -9.23 8.15
C LEU A 349 0.48 -10.35 8.57
N GLU A 350 -0.51 -10.05 9.41
CA GLU A 350 -1.59 -10.97 9.77
C GLU A 350 -2.43 -11.35 8.54
N ASP A 351 -2.80 -10.37 7.71
CA ASP A 351 -3.56 -10.58 6.47
C ASP A 351 -2.74 -11.37 5.44
N PHE A 352 -1.43 -11.10 5.31
CA PHE A 352 -0.54 -11.89 4.46
C PHE A 352 -0.54 -13.37 4.86
N ARG A 353 -0.39 -13.65 6.16
CA ARG A 353 -0.48 -15.00 6.69
C ARG A 353 -1.85 -15.62 6.39
N SER A 354 -2.93 -14.89 6.67
CA SER A 354 -4.30 -15.35 6.44
C SER A 354 -4.54 -15.68 4.97
N SER A 355 -4.08 -14.82 4.06
CA SER A 355 -4.19 -15.03 2.61
C SER A 355 -3.48 -16.30 2.15
N ILE A 356 -2.29 -16.60 2.70
CA ILE A 356 -1.55 -17.83 2.39
C ILE A 356 -2.28 -19.07 2.90
N ILE A 357 -2.78 -19.05 4.14
CA ILE A 357 -3.44 -20.19 4.75
C ILE A 357 -4.77 -20.50 4.07
N ASN A 358 -5.54 -19.47 3.75
CA ASN A 358 -6.88 -19.58 3.17
C ASN A 358 -6.85 -19.57 1.63
N ASN A 359 -5.70 -19.39 1.01
CA ASN A 359 -5.52 -19.23 -0.43
C ASN A 359 -6.43 -18.14 -1.01
N THR A 360 -6.45 -16.96 -0.37
CA THR A 360 -7.28 -15.81 -0.77
C THR A 360 -6.41 -14.67 -1.28
N THR A 361 -6.87 -13.96 -2.32
CA THR A 361 -6.16 -12.80 -2.84
C THR A 361 -6.20 -11.65 -1.83
N PRO A 362 -5.05 -11.09 -1.41
CA PRO A 362 -5.02 -9.94 -0.53
C PRO A 362 -5.59 -8.69 -1.24
N LEU A 363 -6.16 -7.76 -0.47
CA LEU A 363 -6.66 -6.49 -1.00
C LEU A 363 -5.54 -5.67 -1.66
N SER A 364 -4.36 -5.62 -1.04
CA SER A 364 -3.16 -5.05 -1.64
C SER A 364 -2.37 -6.14 -2.35
N ASN A 365 -2.51 -6.26 -3.65
CA ASN A 365 -1.93 -7.32 -4.48
C ASN A 365 -1.08 -6.76 -5.61
N VAL A 366 -0.60 -7.62 -6.51
CA VAL A 366 0.24 -7.21 -7.63
C VAL A 366 -0.45 -6.21 -8.57
N ASN A 367 -1.78 -6.30 -8.76
CA ASN A 367 -2.49 -5.37 -9.64
C ASN A 367 -2.59 -3.98 -9.02
N THR A 368 -2.97 -3.89 -7.73
CA THR A 368 -3.02 -2.61 -7.01
C THR A 368 -1.63 -2.00 -6.90
N GLY A 369 -0.60 -2.81 -6.60
CA GLY A 369 0.79 -2.37 -6.55
C GLY A 369 1.31 -1.86 -7.90
N ALA A 370 0.96 -2.52 -9.01
CA ALA A 370 1.31 -2.07 -10.36
C ALA A 370 0.63 -0.73 -10.71
N ALA A 371 -0.67 -0.60 -10.41
CA ALA A 371 -1.40 0.64 -10.64
C ALA A 371 -0.76 1.84 -9.92
N VAL A 372 -0.32 1.65 -8.68
CA VAL A 372 0.39 2.70 -7.93
C VAL A 372 1.78 2.95 -8.51
N SER A 373 2.53 1.92 -8.91
CA SER A 373 3.85 2.08 -9.53
C SER A 373 3.76 2.91 -10.82
N PHE A 374 2.74 2.68 -11.67
CA PHE A 374 2.47 3.48 -12.85
C PHE A 374 2.08 4.93 -12.49
N ALA A 375 1.20 5.12 -11.53
CA ALA A 375 0.81 6.46 -11.11
C ALA A 375 2.00 7.26 -10.54
N VAL A 376 2.88 6.62 -9.76
CA VAL A 376 4.12 7.23 -9.26
C VAL A 376 5.03 7.62 -10.44
N GLN A 377 5.22 6.74 -11.44
CA GLN A 377 6.02 7.06 -12.63
C GLN A 377 5.43 8.25 -13.39
N MET A 378 4.11 8.27 -13.59
CA MET A 378 3.43 9.41 -14.22
C MET A 378 3.70 10.73 -13.47
N GLY A 379 3.65 10.71 -12.14
CA GLY A 379 3.95 11.88 -11.30
C GLY A 379 5.39 12.37 -11.46
N ILE A 380 6.36 11.44 -11.50
CA ILE A 380 7.76 11.76 -11.76
C ILE A 380 7.92 12.37 -13.15
N ASP A 381 7.32 11.75 -14.18
CA ASP A 381 7.39 12.24 -15.55
C ASP A 381 6.76 13.63 -15.71
N ALA A 382 5.64 13.89 -14.98
CA ALA A 382 4.99 15.20 -15.03
C ALA A 382 5.88 16.31 -14.48
N MET A 383 6.56 16.05 -13.37
CA MET A 383 7.48 17.00 -12.75
C MET A 383 8.77 17.17 -13.58
N ASP A 384 9.36 16.06 -14.05
CA ASP A 384 10.64 16.09 -14.78
C ASP A 384 10.51 16.73 -16.18
N LYS A 385 9.34 16.58 -16.81
CA LYS A 385 9.06 17.12 -18.16
C LYS A 385 8.28 18.44 -18.14
N GLU A 386 7.81 18.86 -16.97
CA GLU A 386 6.92 20.02 -16.80
C GLU A 386 5.69 19.96 -17.72
N GLN A 387 5.06 18.78 -17.80
CA GLN A 387 3.96 18.48 -18.70
C GLN A 387 2.83 17.72 -18.01
N VAL A 388 1.63 17.82 -18.58
CA VAL A 388 0.52 16.94 -18.21
C VAL A 388 0.77 15.55 -18.80
N ILE A 389 0.88 14.55 -17.94
CA ILE A 389 1.07 13.15 -18.34
C ILE A 389 -0.27 12.40 -18.25
N SER A 390 -0.65 11.72 -19.33
CA SER A 390 -1.85 10.89 -19.40
C SER A 390 -1.54 9.42 -19.09
N TRP A 391 -2.53 8.70 -18.54
CA TRP A 391 -2.47 7.25 -18.31
C TRP A 391 -2.20 6.53 -19.65
N ASN A 392 -1.17 5.74 -19.70
CA ASN A 392 -0.77 5.05 -20.92
C ASN A 392 -1.57 3.74 -21.08
N THR A 393 -2.07 3.46 -22.26
CA THR A 393 -2.81 2.22 -22.57
C THR A 393 -2.00 0.96 -22.31
N LYS A 394 -0.66 1.02 -22.39
CA LYS A 394 0.25 -0.09 -22.03
C LYS A 394 0.13 -0.57 -20.57
N TYR A 395 -0.49 0.23 -19.69
CA TYR A 395 -0.74 -0.12 -18.28
C TYR A 395 -1.97 -1.00 -18.07
N ASN A 396 -2.82 -1.14 -19.10
CA ASN A 396 -4.03 -1.96 -19.07
C ASN A 396 -3.69 -3.43 -19.40
N ILE A 397 -2.97 -4.10 -18.51
CA ILE A 397 -2.47 -5.49 -18.70
C ILE A 397 -3.36 -6.48 -17.97
#